data_5b793ca96ba82fa5229dd3c4248cfca2
#
_entry.id   5b793ca96ba82fa5229dd3c4248cfca2
#
_cell.length_a   1.000
_cell.length_b   1.000
_cell.length_c   1.000
_cell.angle_alpha   90.00
_cell.angle_beta   90.00
_cell.angle_gamma   90.00
#
_symmetry.space_group_name_H-M   'P 1'
#
loop_
_entity.id
_entity.type
_entity.pdbx_description
1 polymer ?
#
loop_
_entity_poly.entity_id
_entity_poly.type
_entity_poly.pdbx_seq_one_letter_code
_entity_poly.pdbx_strand_id
1 'polypeptide(L)'
;MSKLNSTASQKMHKDSVYEAARKLLVTCLLFEDNTYMDGKKATELMAEYVSQLSEKECRSLLKEAKGNHLRHAPAFWAIKMLKQGYLKAEDVDLVIDRTDIMADLLALYWSDKSNKHSIPKVLAKGIGRSFSKFDEYQLAKYKAEGKEIKLRDVLRIAHVKPESNERSELYKRVLEGTLATPDTWEVALSKCHTPEEKKAEWVRLLTEKTEKGFTKLGALALIRNLNNMTAAGVSEDIIRNAIQSSSMKKLLPYQIVMAAKQQPSYSAELELKLLESMKNYEKLPGDTIFLVDVSGSMYGHANGGTLMMVENAAATAAIVREACSHTKLYTFDTQLHEVPNSYRGMPLIDKIVNNSGGATAVIDCTNEAIRKYRDSHEEKYPARVIVITDEGENSSYGRTLTSLPKKSHGYMVNVASNSNSVTYGVHSNWTNISGWSTSILNYISAAENL
;
A
#
# COMPACT_ATOMS: atom_id res chain seq x y z
N MET A 1 -7.34 29.35 -30.35
CA MET A 1 -7.84 28.55 -29.21
C MET A 1 -6.71 28.09 -28.29
N SER A 2 -5.82 28.93 -27.84
CA SER A 2 -4.67 28.48 -26.97
C SER A 2 -4.30 29.45 -25.84
N LYS A 3 -5.15 30.41 -25.48
CA LYS A 3 -4.86 31.36 -24.38
C LYS A 3 -5.77 31.25 -23.16
N LEU A 4 -6.75 30.35 -23.15
CA LEU A 4 -7.64 30.13 -21.98
C LEU A 4 -7.15 29.10 -20.97
N ASN A 5 -6.17 28.24 -21.35
CA ASN A 5 -5.67 27.18 -20.47
C ASN A 5 -4.52 27.60 -19.53
N SER A 6 -3.92 28.78 -19.72
CA SER A 6 -2.75 29.18 -18.92
C SER A 6 -3.09 29.93 -17.63
N THR A 7 -4.30 30.54 -17.54
CA THR A 7 -4.67 31.37 -16.37
C THR A 7 -5.39 30.60 -15.27
N ALA A 8 -6.07 29.50 -15.59
CA ALA A 8 -6.72 28.64 -14.59
C ALA A 8 -5.72 27.73 -13.84
N SER A 9 -4.63 27.34 -14.49
CA SER A 9 -3.55 26.53 -13.92
C SER A 9 -2.77 27.24 -12.80
N GLN A 10 -2.77 28.56 -12.75
CA GLN A 10 -1.98 29.33 -11.80
C GLN A 10 -2.65 29.61 -10.45
N LYS A 11 -3.91 29.24 -10.24
CA LYS A 11 -4.64 29.50 -8.99
C LYS A 11 -4.98 28.26 -8.16
N MET A 12 -4.51 27.08 -8.52
CA MET A 12 -4.56 25.92 -7.62
C MET A 12 -3.61 26.20 -6.44
N HIS A 13 -4.08 25.93 -5.23
CA HIS A 13 -3.21 25.84 -4.06
C HIS A 13 -2.15 24.77 -4.38
N LYS A 14 -0.98 25.18 -4.86
CA LYS A 14 0.13 24.26 -5.08
C LYS A 14 0.49 23.70 -3.70
N ASP A 15 0.28 22.40 -3.53
CA ASP A 15 0.95 21.69 -2.45
C ASP A 15 2.42 22.14 -2.45
N SER A 16 3.00 22.30 -1.26
CA SER A 16 4.45 22.48 -1.23
C SER A 16 5.08 21.27 -1.91
N VAL A 17 6.24 21.43 -2.53
CA VAL A 17 6.96 20.31 -3.19
C VAL A 17 7.13 19.15 -2.21
N TYR A 18 7.32 19.44 -0.93
CA TYR A 18 7.42 18.43 0.12
C TYR A 18 6.12 17.61 0.27
N GLU A 19 4.96 18.27 0.34
CA GLU A 19 3.67 17.59 0.46
C GLU A 19 3.32 16.78 -0.79
N ALA A 20 3.63 17.30 -1.97
CA ALA A 20 3.46 16.58 -3.22
C ALA A 20 4.34 15.31 -3.30
N ALA A 21 5.60 15.43 -2.88
CA ALA A 21 6.53 14.31 -2.79
C ALA A 21 6.09 13.27 -1.75
N ARG A 22 5.61 13.72 -0.62
CA ARG A 22 5.08 12.89 0.47
C ARG A 22 3.86 12.09 0.01
N LYS A 23 2.88 12.75 -0.62
CA LYS A 23 1.73 12.10 -1.24
C LYS A 23 2.19 11.00 -2.19
N LEU A 24 3.07 11.34 -3.13
CA LEU A 24 3.57 10.37 -4.12
C LEU A 24 4.21 9.16 -3.44
N LEU A 25 5.08 9.36 -2.45
CA LEU A 25 5.79 8.27 -1.79
C LEU A 25 4.89 7.40 -0.92
N VAL A 26 3.96 8.01 -0.16
CA VAL A 26 3.12 7.27 0.80
C VAL A 26 1.97 6.55 0.10
N THR A 27 1.47 7.07 -1.01
CA THR A 27 0.36 6.47 -1.76
C THR A 27 0.81 5.63 -2.97
N CYS A 28 2.09 5.68 -3.34
CA CYS A 28 2.59 5.01 -4.54
C CYS A 28 3.01 3.57 -4.27
N LEU A 29 2.24 2.62 -4.79
CA LEU A 29 2.60 1.20 -4.89
C LEU A 29 3.21 0.95 -6.28
N LEU A 30 4.46 1.32 -6.49
CA LEU A 30 5.14 1.43 -7.80
C LEU A 30 5.17 0.17 -8.67
N PHE A 31 4.82 -0.99 -8.15
CA PHE A 31 4.86 -2.27 -8.87
C PHE A 31 3.65 -3.17 -8.62
N GLU A 32 2.67 -2.71 -7.88
CA GLU A 32 1.36 -3.34 -7.92
C GLU A 32 0.69 -2.72 -9.14
N ASP A 33 0.84 -3.40 -10.27
CA ASP A 33 0.31 -2.94 -11.54
C ASP A 33 -1.11 -2.42 -11.33
N ASN A 34 -1.33 -1.19 -11.73
CA ASN A 34 -2.56 -0.77 -12.34
C ASN A 34 -3.59 0.01 -11.50
N THR A 35 -3.33 0.38 -10.24
CA THR A 35 -4.28 1.22 -9.51
C THR A 35 -3.86 2.69 -9.45
N TYR A 36 -2.65 3.01 -9.93
CA TYR A 36 -2.03 4.31 -9.71
C TYR A 36 -1.41 4.86 -11.00
N MET A 37 -0.93 6.10 -10.90
CA MET A 37 -0.12 6.75 -11.91
C MET A 37 0.88 5.76 -12.53
N ASP A 38 1.00 5.75 -13.86
CA ASP A 38 2.03 5.00 -14.58
C ASP A 38 3.38 5.09 -13.85
N GLY A 39 3.97 3.95 -13.54
CA GLY A 39 5.21 3.85 -12.79
C GLY A 39 6.37 4.68 -13.36
N LYS A 40 6.41 4.86 -14.69
CA LYS A 40 7.36 5.74 -15.36
C LYS A 40 7.16 7.19 -14.96
N LYS A 41 5.91 7.68 -15.00
CA LYS A 41 5.56 9.04 -14.60
C LYS A 41 5.81 9.26 -13.10
N ALA A 42 5.53 8.28 -12.25
CA ALA A 42 5.84 8.35 -10.82
C ALA A 42 7.35 8.49 -10.56
N THR A 43 8.20 7.74 -11.28
CA THR A 43 9.65 7.83 -11.13
C THR A 43 10.23 9.14 -11.68
N GLU A 44 9.64 9.72 -12.72
CA GLU A 44 10.00 11.03 -13.25
C GLU A 44 9.67 12.13 -12.22
N LEU A 45 8.47 12.11 -11.64
CA LEU A 45 8.06 13.02 -10.57
C LEU A 45 8.94 12.88 -9.31
N MET A 46 9.32 11.66 -8.93
CA MET A 46 10.27 11.46 -7.83
C MET A 46 11.61 12.16 -8.09
N ALA A 47 12.11 12.09 -9.34
CA ALA A 47 13.36 12.76 -9.70
C ALA A 47 13.22 14.29 -9.62
N GLU A 48 12.10 14.82 -10.10
CA GLU A 48 11.79 16.24 -10.03
C GLU A 48 11.72 16.73 -8.59
N TYR A 49 10.96 16.05 -7.74
CA TYR A 49 10.81 16.44 -6.33
C TYR A 49 12.13 16.37 -5.57
N VAL A 50 12.91 15.30 -5.74
CA VAL A 50 14.22 15.18 -5.08
C VAL A 50 15.14 16.34 -5.47
N SER A 51 15.06 16.83 -6.72
CA SER A 51 15.87 17.97 -7.18
C SER A 51 15.48 19.32 -6.56
N GLN A 52 14.24 19.44 -6.08
CA GLN A 52 13.70 20.66 -5.49
C GLN A 52 13.72 20.65 -3.94
N LEU A 53 13.92 19.49 -3.31
CA LEU A 53 13.94 19.31 -1.86
C LEU A 53 15.37 19.36 -1.32
N SER A 54 15.49 19.75 -0.06
CA SER A 54 16.77 19.64 0.68
C SER A 54 17.11 18.20 1.05
N GLU A 55 18.40 17.92 1.30
CA GLU A 55 18.87 16.60 1.79
C GLU A 55 18.08 16.11 3.02
N LYS A 56 17.79 17.03 3.96
CA LYS A 56 17.06 16.73 5.20
C LYS A 56 15.64 16.28 4.90
N GLU A 57 14.93 16.98 4.03
CA GLU A 57 13.55 16.65 3.62
C GLU A 57 13.51 15.33 2.87
N CYS A 58 14.40 15.11 1.91
CA CYS A 58 14.50 13.84 1.18
C CYS A 58 14.71 12.66 2.11
N ARG A 59 15.57 12.81 3.13
CA ARG A 59 15.86 11.76 4.11
C ARG A 59 14.69 11.52 5.08
N SER A 60 13.97 12.59 5.45
CA SER A 60 12.74 12.48 6.24
C SER A 60 11.69 11.64 5.52
N LEU A 61 11.44 11.94 4.24
CA LEU A 61 10.50 11.20 3.39
C LEU A 61 10.92 9.75 3.18
N LEU A 62 12.21 9.47 3.01
CA LEU A 62 12.72 8.11 2.90
C LEU A 62 12.42 7.28 4.16
N LYS A 63 12.65 7.86 5.35
CA LYS A 63 12.36 7.21 6.62
C LYS A 63 10.86 6.96 6.81
N GLU A 64 10.03 7.94 6.47
CA GLU A 64 8.57 7.80 6.52
C GLU A 64 8.07 6.70 5.59
N ALA A 65 8.53 6.66 4.34
CA ALA A 65 8.17 5.62 3.38
C ALA A 65 8.57 4.21 3.87
N LYS A 66 9.71 4.06 4.52
CA LYS A 66 10.12 2.79 5.14
C LYS A 66 9.29 2.46 6.37
N GLY A 67 8.94 3.43 7.20
CA GLY A 67 8.03 3.26 8.35
C GLY A 67 6.66 2.74 7.93
N ASN A 68 6.17 3.13 6.76
CA ASN A 68 4.93 2.65 6.15
C ASN A 68 5.07 1.28 5.44
N HIS A 69 6.19 0.58 5.62
CA HIS A 69 6.47 -0.74 5.05
C HIS A 69 6.42 -0.80 3.51
N LEU A 70 6.60 0.31 2.82
CA LEU A 70 6.67 0.35 1.37
C LEU A 70 7.92 -0.37 0.87
N ARG A 71 7.76 -1.18 -0.19
CA ARG A 71 8.82 -2.05 -0.67
C ARG A 71 9.72 -1.38 -1.71
N HIS A 72 9.15 -0.85 -2.77
CA HIS A 72 9.87 -0.40 -3.96
C HIS A 72 10.08 1.12 -4.01
N ALA A 73 9.10 1.91 -3.61
CA ALA A 73 9.19 3.37 -3.62
C ALA A 73 10.42 3.91 -2.87
N PRO A 74 10.81 3.39 -1.68
CA PRO A 74 12.04 3.80 -1.00
C PRO A 74 13.31 3.54 -1.81
N ALA A 75 13.38 2.42 -2.57
CA ALA A 75 14.54 2.11 -3.40
C ALA A 75 14.70 3.09 -4.56
N PHE A 76 13.58 3.40 -5.25
CA PHE A 76 13.56 4.43 -6.29
C PHE A 76 13.97 5.81 -5.74
N TRP A 77 13.38 6.20 -4.62
CA TRP A 77 13.71 7.48 -3.96
C TRP A 77 15.19 7.56 -3.60
N ALA A 78 15.76 6.51 -3.03
CA ALA A 78 17.18 6.44 -2.69
C ALA A 78 18.09 6.61 -3.91
N ILE A 79 17.75 6.00 -5.05
CA ILE A 79 18.51 6.18 -6.29
C ILE A 79 18.41 7.61 -6.83
N LYS A 80 17.26 8.29 -6.67
CA LYS A 80 17.15 9.72 -7.03
C LYS A 80 17.96 10.59 -6.07
N MET A 81 17.96 10.29 -4.77
CA MET A 81 18.84 10.96 -3.79
C MET A 81 20.34 10.76 -4.12
N LEU A 82 20.71 9.58 -4.62
CA LEU A 82 22.09 9.31 -5.04
C LEU A 82 22.55 10.28 -6.14
N LYS A 83 21.69 10.55 -7.12
CA LYS A 83 22.00 11.49 -8.22
C LYS A 83 22.21 12.93 -7.76
N GLN A 84 21.57 13.33 -6.67
CA GLN A 84 21.73 14.64 -6.04
C GLN A 84 22.89 14.70 -5.04
N GLY A 85 23.58 13.58 -4.79
CA GLY A 85 24.63 13.50 -3.78
C GLY A 85 24.13 13.45 -2.33
N TYR A 86 22.84 13.25 -2.10
CA TYR A 86 22.20 13.24 -0.78
C TYR A 86 22.25 11.90 -0.06
N LEU A 87 22.44 10.79 -0.81
CA LEU A 87 22.38 9.45 -0.26
C LEU A 87 23.60 9.14 0.60
N LYS A 88 23.37 8.57 1.78
CA LYS A 88 24.42 8.00 2.67
C LYS A 88 24.33 6.49 2.72
N ALA A 89 25.40 5.84 3.17
CA ALA A 89 25.43 4.37 3.30
C ALA A 89 24.37 3.85 4.29
N GLU A 90 24.04 4.63 5.31
CA GLU A 90 23.00 4.35 6.28
C GLU A 90 21.60 4.37 5.64
N ASP A 91 21.36 5.26 4.69
CA ASP A 91 20.09 5.34 3.95
C ASP A 91 19.92 4.12 3.03
N VAL A 92 20.99 3.66 2.39
CA VAL A 92 20.99 2.40 1.62
C VAL A 92 20.67 1.22 2.51
N ASP A 93 21.32 1.16 3.67
CA ASP A 93 21.11 0.12 4.67
C ASP A 93 19.68 0.10 5.20
N LEU A 94 19.08 1.28 5.43
CA LEU A 94 17.68 1.44 5.83
C LEU A 94 16.71 0.88 4.77
N VAL A 95 16.99 1.11 3.49
CA VAL A 95 16.14 0.67 2.38
C VAL A 95 16.16 -0.85 2.23
N ILE A 96 17.32 -1.49 2.48
CA ILE A 96 17.50 -2.93 2.31
C ILE A 96 16.97 -3.67 3.56
N ASP A 97 15.74 -4.13 3.52
CA ASP A 97 15.11 -5.00 4.51
C ASP A 97 14.95 -6.46 4.02
N ARG A 98 15.26 -6.70 2.74
CA ARG A 98 15.28 -8.02 2.10
C ARG A 98 16.45 -8.10 1.13
N THR A 99 16.96 -9.31 0.93
CA THR A 99 18.17 -9.51 0.10
C THR A 99 17.95 -9.18 -1.38
N ASP A 100 16.75 -9.38 -1.91
CA ASP A 100 16.42 -9.08 -3.29
C ASP A 100 16.38 -7.56 -3.61
N ILE A 101 16.19 -6.70 -2.60
CA ILE A 101 16.26 -5.23 -2.76
C ILE A 101 17.69 -4.78 -3.14
N MET A 102 18.72 -5.51 -2.73
CA MET A 102 20.10 -5.21 -3.14
C MET A 102 20.26 -5.29 -4.66
N ALA A 103 19.73 -6.34 -5.27
CA ALA A 103 19.74 -6.50 -6.72
C ALA A 103 18.89 -5.42 -7.41
N ASP A 104 17.72 -5.09 -6.85
CA ASP A 104 16.85 -4.04 -7.36
C ASP A 104 17.53 -2.67 -7.36
N LEU A 105 18.26 -2.32 -6.29
CA LEU A 105 19.02 -1.06 -6.22
C LEU A 105 20.08 -0.97 -7.31
N LEU A 106 20.80 -2.06 -7.61
CA LEU A 106 21.78 -2.08 -8.70
C LEU A 106 21.12 -1.98 -10.07
N ALA A 107 20.02 -2.71 -10.28
CA ALA A 107 19.24 -2.64 -11.52
C ALA A 107 18.71 -1.22 -11.75
N LEU A 108 18.16 -0.58 -10.71
CA LEU A 108 17.70 0.81 -10.76
C LEU A 108 18.83 1.80 -11.02
N TYR A 109 20.00 1.60 -10.45
CA TYR A 109 21.16 2.43 -10.71
C TYR A 109 21.58 2.36 -12.19
N TRP A 110 21.65 1.14 -12.76
CA TRP A 110 22.03 0.94 -14.17
C TRP A 110 20.88 1.13 -15.17
N SER A 111 19.65 1.26 -14.72
CA SER A 111 18.56 1.64 -15.63
C SER A 111 18.78 3.00 -16.29
N ASP A 112 19.58 3.85 -15.65
CA ASP A 112 20.11 5.05 -16.29
C ASP A 112 21.36 4.71 -17.12
N LYS A 113 21.20 4.74 -18.44
CA LYS A 113 22.27 4.40 -19.40
C LYS A 113 23.52 5.30 -19.29
N SER A 114 23.43 6.44 -18.59
CA SER A 114 24.59 7.30 -18.30
C SER A 114 25.52 6.70 -17.25
N ASN A 115 25.02 5.77 -16.41
CA ASN A 115 25.80 5.12 -15.38
C ASN A 115 26.66 4.00 -16.01
N LYS A 116 27.97 4.06 -15.77
CA LYS A 116 28.93 3.04 -16.20
C LYS A 116 28.94 1.85 -15.24
N HIS A 117 29.72 0.82 -15.57
CA HIS A 117 29.78 -0.47 -14.84
C HIS A 117 30.13 -0.37 -13.35
N SER A 118 30.85 0.65 -12.91
CA SER A 118 31.20 0.86 -11.51
C SER A 118 30.06 1.52 -10.72
N ILE A 119 29.83 1.06 -9.50
CA ILE A 119 28.85 1.67 -8.59
C ILE A 119 29.51 2.66 -7.64
N PRO A 120 28.81 3.73 -7.19
CA PRO A 120 29.34 4.67 -6.23
C PRO A 120 29.70 4.01 -4.88
N LYS A 121 30.77 4.50 -4.25
CA LYS A 121 31.25 3.98 -2.95
C LYS A 121 30.15 3.97 -1.87
N VAL A 122 29.27 4.96 -1.87
CA VAL A 122 28.15 5.05 -0.91
C VAL A 122 27.19 3.88 -1.08
N LEU A 123 26.87 3.51 -2.32
CA LEU A 123 25.98 2.39 -2.63
C LEU A 123 26.66 1.06 -2.27
N ALA A 124 27.92 0.86 -2.69
CA ALA A 124 28.70 -0.33 -2.33
C ALA A 124 28.81 -0.52 -0.80
N LYS A 125 29.11 0.56 -0.07
CA LYS A 125 29.23 0.52 1.40
C LYS A 125 27.90 0.20 2.09
N GLY A 126 26.80 0.76 1.62
CA GLY A 126 25.48 0.49 2.19
C GLY A 126 25.02 -0.94 1.92
N ILE A 127 25.22 -1.46 0.71
CA ILE A 127 24.96 -2.87 0.36
C ILE A 127 25.83 -3.79 1.23
N GLY A 128 27.13 -3.49 1.38
CA GLY A 128 28.03 -4.27 2.20
C GLY A 128 27.58 -4.39 3.66
N ARG A 129 27.16 -3.28 4.26
CA ARG A 129 26.57 -3.27 5.62
C ARG A 129 25.30 -4.11 5.70
N SER A 130 24.47 -4.07 4.66
CA SER A 130 23.21 -4.81 4.66
C SER A 130 23.42 -6.32 4.57
N PHE A 131 24.48 -6.80 3.96
CA PHE A 131 24.77 -8.24 3.90
C PHE A 131 24.91 -8.88 5.29
N SER A 132 25.48 -8.17 6.26
CA SER A 132 25.66 -8.68 7.63
C SER A 132 24.36 -8.89 8.40
N LYS A 133 23.27 -8.27 7.98
CA LYS A 133 21.95 -8.41 8.61
C LYS A 133 21.26 -9.76 8.32
N PHE A 134 21.65 -10.44 7.23
CA PHE A 134 20.93 -11.58 6.70
C PHE A 134 21.61 -12.89 7.04
N ASP A 135 20.84 -13.83 7.53
CA ASP A 135 21.25 -15.21 7.73
C ASP A 135 21.22 -16.03 6.42
N GLU A 136 21.70 -17.28 6.47
CA GLU A 136 21.70 -18.15 5.30
C GLU A 136 20.29 -18.40 4.74
N TYR A 137 19.30 -18.58 5.62
CA TYR A 137 17.92 -18.79 5.22
C TYR A 137 17.38 -17.59 4.42
N GLN A 138 17.63 -16.37 4.89
CA GLN A 138 17.18 -15.15 4.22
C GLN A 138 17.89 -14.94 2.87
N LEU A 139 19.20 -15.21 2.81
CA LEU A 139 19.97 -15.16 1.57
C LEU A 139 19.51 -16.20 0.56
N ALA A 140 19.21 -17.42 1.00
CA ALA A 140 18.70 -18.50 0.14
C ALA A 140 17.26 -18.26 -0.33
N LYS A 141 16.39 -17.74 0.55
CA LYS A 141 14.98 -17.50 0.25
C LYS A 141 14.77 -16.43 -0.83
N TYR A 142 15.59 -15.38 -0.83
CA TYR A 142 15.46 -14.24 -1.73
C TYR A 142 16.69 -14.04 -2.61
N LYS A 143 17.26 -15.16 -3.10
CA LYS A 143 18.52 -15.18 -3.87
C LYS A 143 18.48 -14.52 -5.23
N ALA A 144 17.31 -14.01 -5.66
CA ALA A 144 17.11 -13.27 -6.91
C ALA A 144 17.47 -14.07 -8.18
N GLU A 145 17.34 -15.40 -8.18
CA GLU A 145 17.74 -16.23 -9.34
C GLU A 145 16.96 -15.92 -10.63
N GLY A 146 15.72 -15.49 -10.52
CA GLY A 146 14.90 -15.05 -11.66
C GLY A 146 15.20 -13.65 -12.17
N LYS A 147 16.11 -12.91 -11.52
CA LYS A 147 16.49 -11.54 -11.88
C LYS A 147 17.75 -11.51 -12.74
N GLU A 148 17.91 -10.44 -13.51
CA GLU A 148 19.11 -10.19 -14.31
C GLU A 148 20.38 -10.11 -13.42
N ILE A 149 20.26 -9.44 -12.27
CA ILE A 149 21.33 -9.32 -11.28
C ILE A 149 21.05 -10.31 -10.14
N LYS A 150 21.92 -11.29 -9.97
CA LYS A 150 21.84 -12.30 -8.93
C LYS A 150 22.55 -11.84 -7.65
N LEU A 151 22.22 -12.44 -6.52
CA LEU A 151 22.84 -12.09 -5.23
C LEU A 151 24.37 -12.25 -5.24
N ARG A 152 24.88 -13.28 -5.93
CA ARG A 152 26.33 -13.47 -6.14
C ARG A 152 26.99 -12.32 -6.88
N ASP A 153 26.27 -11.71 -7.84
CA ASP A 153 26.78 -10.58 -8.62
C ASP A 153 26.81 -9.34 -7.74
N VAL A 154 25.78 -9.13 -6.92
CA VAL A 154 25.71 -8.04 -5.93
C VAL A 154 26.92 -8.11 -4.98
N LEU A 155 27.23 -9.31 -4.47
CA LEU A 155 28.35 -9.53 -3.55
C LEU A 155 29.70 -9.16 -4.19
N ARG A 156 29.91 -9.54 -5.46
CA ARG A 156 31.12 -9.20 -6.23
C ARG A 156 31.21 -7.71 -6.54
N ILE A 157 30.12 -7.11 -7.03
CA ILE A 157 30.07 -5.72 -7.49
C ILE A 157 30.24 -4.76 -6.31
N ALA A 158 29.61 -5.05 -5.16
CA ALA A 158 29.73 -4.24 -3.97
C ALA A 158 31.03 -4.49 -3.18
N HIS A 159 31.86 -5.46 -3.61
CA HIS A 159 33.11 -5.85 -2.93
C HIS A 159 32.90 -6.11 -1.44
N VAL A 160 31.82 -6.85 -1.10
CA VAL A 160 31.45 -7.13 0.29
C VAL A 160 32.53 -7.93 0.98
N LYS A 161 33.03 -7.39 2.09
CA LYS A 161 34.05 -8.07 2.91
C LYS A 161 33.37 -8.81 4.06
N PRO A 162 33.74 -10.10 4.32
CA PRO A 162 33.23 -10.81 5.47
C PRO A 162 33.80 -10.24 6.77
N GLU A 163 33.00 -10.22 7.82
CA GLU A 163 33.35 -9.70 9.15
C GLU A 163 33.90 -10.80 10.07
N SER A 164 33.65 -12.06 9.70
CA SER A 164 34.13 -13.24 10.44
C SER A 164 34.38 -14.40 9.47
N ASN A 165 35.03 -15.47 9.99
CA ASN A 165 35.22 -16.70 9.23
C ASN A 165 33.90 -17.36 8.83
N GLU A 166 32.89 -17.34 9.70
CA GLU A 166 31.56 -17.87 9.43
C GLU A 166 30.91 -17.11 8.29
N ARG A 167 31.03 -15.76 8.28
CA ARG A 167 30.53 -14.93 7.17
C ARG A 167 31.32 -15.19 5.89
N SER A 168 32.61 -15.44 5.97
CA SER A 168 33.41 -15.79 4.80
C SER A 168 32.93 -17.10 4.16
N GLU A 169 32.66 -18.13 4.95
CA GLU A 169 32.11 -19.39 4.46
C GLU A 169 30.68 -19.22 3.91
N LEU A 170 29.84 -18.41 4.55
CA LEU A 170 28.50 -18.10 4.05
C LEU A 170 28.57 -17.39 2.69
N TYR A 171 29.41 -16.37 2.56
CA TYR A 171 29.58 -15.64 1.30
C TYR A 171 30.19 -16.51 0.19
N LYS A 172 31.06 -17.44 0.54
CA LYS A 172 31.57 -18.45 -0.40
C LYS A 172 30.42 -19.31 -0.94
N ARG A 173 29.51 -19.80 -0.08
CA ARG A 173 28.30 -20.54 -0.52
C ARG A 173 27.37 -19.72 -1.39
N VAL A 174 27.24 -18.39 -1.15
CA VAL A 174 26.48 -17.49 -2.04
C VAL A 174 27.12 -17.44 -3.42
N LEU A 175 28.47 -17.31 -3.49
CA LEU A 175 29.23 -17.22 -4.75
C LEU A 175 29.16 -18.51 -5.57
N GLU A 176 29.23 -19.63 -4.89
CA GLU A 176 29.22 -20.99 -5.48
C GLU A 176 27.77 -21.47 -5.78
N GLY A 177 26.74 -20.81 -5.23
CA GLY A 177 25.35 -21.24 -5.38
C GLY A 177 25.00 -22.47 -4.54
N THR A 178 25.75 -22.74 -3.49
CA THR A 178 25.61 -23.91 -2.61
C THR A 178 24.91 -23.61 -1.29
N LEU A 179 24.16 -22.50 -1.21
CA LEU A 179 23.31 -22.20 -0.05
C LEU A 179 22.34 -23.36 0.22
N ALA A 180 22.10 -23.64 1.48
CA ALA A 180 21.09 -24.61 1.89
C ALA A 180 19.72 -24.27 1.30
N THR A 181 18.98 -25.26 0.83
CA THR A 181 17.63 -25.06 0.32
C THR A 181 16.75 -24.60 1.47
N PRO A 182 16.11 -23.39 1.37
CA PRO A 182 15.34 -22.88 2.48
C PRO A 182 14.06 -23.69 2.69
N ASP A 183 13.70 -23.98 3.93
CA ASP A 183 12.44 -24.63 4.28
C ASP A 183 11.29 -23.61 4.17
N THR A 184 10.93 -23.28 2.93
CA THR A 184 9.75 -22.44 2.63
C THR A 184 8.58 -23.34 2.24
N TRP A 185 7.37 -22.86 2.42
CA TRP A 185 6.16 -23.61 2.07
C TRP A 185 6.15 -24.00 0.57
N GLU A 186 6.66 -23.14 -0.32
CA GLU A 186 6.76 -23.41 -1.74
C GLU A 186 7.67 -24.62 -2.02
N VAL A 187 8.85 -24.61 -1.39
CA VAL A 187 9.83 -25.69 -1.54
C VAL A 187 9.31 -26.98 -0.90
N ALA A 188 8.71 -26.89 0.27
CA ALA A 188 8.16 -28.03 0.97
C ALA A 188 7.08 -28.72 0.15
N LEU A 189 6.12 -27.98 -0.36
CA LEU A 189 5.03 -28.51 -1.19
C LEU A 189 5.50 -29.00 -2.56
N SER A 190 6.54 -28.41 -3.14
CA SER A 190 7.09 -28.87 -4.43
C SER A 190 7.73 -30.25 -4.36
N LYS A 191 8.07 -30.74 -3.18
CA LYS A 191 8.62 -32.07 -2.93
C LYS A 191 7.55 -33.13 -2.72
N CYS A 192 6.29 -32.72 -2.55
CA CYS A 192 5.16 -33.65 -2.36
C CYS A 192 4.67 -34.16 -3.70
N HIS A 193 4.60 -35.48 -3.85
CA HIS A 193 4.19 -36.14 -5.09
C HIS A 193 2.76 -36.69 -5.02
N THR A 194 2.21 -36.93 -3.81
CA THR A 194 0.87 -37.47 -3.60
C THR A 194 -0.03 -36.44 -2.88
N PRO A 195 -1.37 -36.57 -3.00
CA PRO A 195 -2.32 -35.76 -2.25
C PRO A 195 -2.14 -35.89 -0.73
N GLU A 196 -1.85 -37.09 -0.24
CA GLU A 196 -1.60 -37.39 1.17
C GLU A 196 -0.37 -36.66 1.70
N GLU A 197 0.71 -36.67 0.95
CA GLU A 197 1.93 -35.93 1.28
C GLU A 197 1.64 -34.43 1.32
N LYS A 198 0.93 -33.88 0.35
CA LYS A 198 0.54 -32.45 0.34
C LYS A 198 -0.31 -32.09 1.53
N LYS A 199 -1.29 -32.93 1.88
CA LYS A 199 -2.12 -32.73 3.08
C LYS A 199 -1.28 -32.72 4.35
N ALA A 200 -0.42 -33.73 4.53
CA ALA A 200 0.45 -33.84 5.69
C ALA A 200 1.38 -32.62 5.81
N GLU A 201 1.93 -32.17 4.69
CA GLU A 201 2.82 -31.03 4.66
C GLU A 201 2.10 -29.70 4.99
N TRP A 202 0.88 -29.50 4.50
CA TRP A 202 0.04 -28.36 4.91
C TRP A 202 -0.22 -28.37 6.42
N VAL A 203 -0.59 -29.55 6.98
CA VAL A 203 -0.79 -29.69 8.43
C VAL A 203 0.48 -29.33 9.18
N ARG A 204 1.66 -29.84 8.75
CA ARG A 204 2.96 -29.50 9.34
C ARG A 204 3.21 -27.99 9.35
N LEU A 205 3.03 -27.31 8.22
CA LEU A 205 3.24 -25.86 8.06
C LEU A 205 2.31 -25.03 8.95
N LEU A 206 1.10 -25.52 9.22
CA LEU A 206 0.10 -24.83 10.04
C LEU A 206 0.30 -25.08 11.56
N THR A 207 0.87 -26.23 11.96
CA THR A 207 0.93 -26.65 13.37
C THR A 207 2.35 -26.51 13.96
N GLU A 208 3.39 -26.78 13.18
CA GLU A 208 4.76 -26.62 13.66
C GLU A 208 5.13 -25.16 13.87
N LYS A 209 5.87 -24.92 14.93
CA LYS A 209 6.34 -23.57 15.27
C LYS A 209 7.82 -23.43 15.00
N THR A 210 8.22 -22.25 14.58
CA THR A 210 9.63 -21.84 14.52
C THR A 210 10.20 -21.68 15.94
N GLU A 211 11.51 -21.61 16.08
CA GLU A 211 12.18 -21.30 17.35
C GLU A 211 11.66 -20.03 18.03
N LYS A 212 11.14 -19.09 17.24
CA LYS A 212 10.51 -17.84 17.72
C LYS A 212 9.03 -18.00 18.09
N GLY A 213 8.49 -19.21 18.05
CA GLY A 213 7.10 -19.53 18.44
C GLY A 213 6.03 -19.20 17.38
N PHE A 214 6.41 -18.75 16.19
CA PHE A 214 5.48 -18.51 15.08
C PHE A 214 5.25 -19.79 14.26
N THR A 215 4.08 -19.93 13.64
CA THR A 215 3.84 -20.99 12.66
C THR A 215 4.81 -20.86 11.48
N LYS A 216 5.20 -21.98 10.87
CA LYS A 216 6.08 -21.98 9.69
C LYS A 216 5.44 -21.28 8.49
N LEU A 217 4.11 -21.34 8.39
CA LEU A 217 3.36 -20.60 7.36
C LEU A 217 3.05 -19.19 7.84
N GLY A 218 3.63 -18.19 7.19
CA GLY A 218 3.35 -16.78 7.49
C GLY A 218 1.92 -16.38 7.11
N ALA A 219 1.36 -15.38 7.80
CA ALA A 219 -0.05 -14.97 7.66
C ALA A 219 -0.48 -14.68 6.21
N LEU A 220 0.35 -14.03 5.39
CA LEU A 220 0.02 -13.77 3.99
C LEU A 220 -0.06 -15.07 3.17
N ALA A 221 0.88 -15.99 3.40
CA ALA A 221 0.85 -17.29 2.73
C ALA A 221 -0.36 -18.12 3.19
N LEU A 222 -0.70 -18.07 4.48
CA LEU A 222 -1.89 -18.72 5.04
C LEU A 222 -3.16 -18.27 4.29
N ILE A 223 -3.46 -16.97 4.26
CA ILE A 223 -4.71 -16.49 3.66
C ILE A 223 -4.75 -16.66 2.14
N ARG A 224 -3.61 -16.62 1.45
CA ARG A 224 -3.52 -16.85 0.00
C ARG A 224 -3.70 -18.32 -0.39
N ASN A 225 -3.49 -19.24 0.52
CA ASN A 225 -3.55 -20.68 0.26
C ASN A 225 -4.75 -21.40 0.89
N LEU A 226 -5.74 -20.68 1.39
CA LEU A 226 -6.94 -21.28 1.99
C LEU A 226 -7.60 -22.27 1.03
N ASN A 227 -7.77 -21.89 -0.24
CA ASN A 227 -8.30 -22.78 -1.28
C ASN A 227 -7.46 -24.03 -1.46
N ASN A 228 -6.13 -23.89 -1.52
CA ASN A 228 -5.21 -25.01 -1.73
C ASN A 228 -5.22 -25.98 -0.54
N MET A 229 -5.33 -25.48 0.67
CA MET A 229 -5.39 -26.28 1.89
C MET A 229 -6.73 -27.04 1.98
N THR A 230 -7.84 -26.36 1.68
CA THR A 230 -9.16 -26.99 1.63
C THR A 230 -9.21 -28.06 0.54
N ALA A 231 -8.71 -27.79 -0.66
CA ALA A 231 -8.64 -28.76 -1.76
C ALA A 231 -7.72 -29.97 -1.44
N ALA A 232 -6.67 -29.77 -0.64
CA ALA A 232 -5.82 -30.84 -0.14
C ALA A 232 -6.46 -31.67 0.99
N GLY A 233 -7.68 -31.32 1.43
CA GLY A 233 -8.41 -32.03 2.48
C GLY A 233 -7.85 -31.81 3.89
N VAL A 234 -7.21 -30.66 4.14
CA VAL A 234 -6.84 -30.26 5.50
C VAL A 234 -8.12 -30.01 6.30
N SER A 235 -8.14 -30.47 7.56
CA SER A 235 -9.29 -30.26 8.44
C SER A 235 -9.58 -28.76 8.62
N GLU A 236 -10.85 -28.38 8.57
CA GLU A 236 -11.30 -27.00 8.80
C GLU A 236 -10.84 -26.49 10.16
N ASP A 237 -10.88 -27.30 11.21
CA ASP A 237 -10.45 -26.91 12.54
C ASP A 237 -8.98 -26.51 12.60
N ILE A 238 -8.10 -27.23 11.87
CA ILE A 238 -6.67 -26.88 11.78
C ILE A 238 -6.51 -25.53 11.08
N ILE A 239 -7.23 -25.29 9.98
CA ILE A 239 -7.18 -24.03 9.25
C ILE A 239 -7.72 -22.88 10.11
N ARG A 240 -8.88 -23.06 10.77
CA ARG A 240 -9.47 -22.07 11.67
C ARG A 240 -8.53 -21.70 12.83
N ASN A 241 -7.94 -22.71 13.47
CA ASN A 241 -6.96 -22.49 14.54
C ASN A 241 -5.72 -21.73 14.03
N ALA A 242 -5.24 -22.03 12.82
CA ALA A 242 -4.14 -21.31 12.22
C ALA A 242 -4.48 -19.84 11.93
N ILE A 243 -5.68 -19.55 11.41
CA ILE A 243 -6.16 -18.18 11.21
C ILE A 243 -6.23 -17.44 12.54
N GLN A 244 -6.87 -18.05 13.55
CA GLN A 244 -7.06 -17.44 14.88
C GLN A 244 -5.72 -17.15 15.59
N SER A 245 -4.75 -18.06 15.48
CA SER A 245 -3.43 -17.90 16.12
C SER A 245 -2.47 -17.00 15.35
N SER A 246 -2.73 -16.72 14.07
CA SER A 246 -1.85 -15.89 13.23
C SER A 246 -1.98 -14.40 13.54
N SER A 247 -0.83 -13.70 13.61
CA SER A 247 -0.82 -12.24 13.65
C SER A 247 -0.93 -11.67 12.24
N MET A 248 -2.03 -10.97 11.95
CA MET A 248 -2.26 -10.34 10.65
C MET A 248 -1.96 -8.83 10.63
N LYS A 249 -1.24 -8.32 11.64
CA LYS A 249 -0.91 -6.89 11.79
C LYS A 249 -0.15 -6.28 10.62
N LYS A 250 0.59 -7.10 9.86
CA LYS A 250 1.36 -6.66 8.68
C LYS A 250 0.61 -6.86 7.37
N LEU A 251 -0.58 -7.42 7.40
CA LEU A 251 -1.42 -7.59 6.22
C LEU A 251 -2.19 -6.32 5.94
N LEU A 252 -2.35 -6.03 4.67
CA LEU A 252 -3.26 -4.97 4.25
C LEU A 252 -4.70 -5.47 4.43
N PRO A 253 -5.61 -4.68 5.00
CA PRO A 253 -6.99 -5.11 5.27
C PRO A 253 -7.70 -5.72 4.06
N TYR A 254 -7.47 -5.16 2.85
CA TYR A 254 -8.06 -5.72 1.63
C TYR A 254 -7.63 -7.16 1.33
N GLN A 255 -6.42 -7.58 1.75
CA GLN A 255 -5.95 -8.96 1.55
C GLN A 255 -6.77 -9.94 2.38
N ILE A 256 -7.19 -9.52 3.57
CA ILE A 256 -8.07 -10.30 4.45
C ILE A 256 -9.47 -10.37 3.84
N VAL A 257 -9.98 -9.24 3.34
CA VAL A 257 -11.28 -9.18 2.64
C VAL A 257 -11.31 -10.12 1.43
N MET A 258 -10.24 -10.09 0.61
CA MET A 258 -10.11 -10.99 -0.53
C MET A 258 -10.13 -12.46 -0.12
N ALA A 259 -9.41 -12.81 0.92
CA ALA A 259 -9.38 -14.18 1.42
C ALA A 259 -10.76 -14.64 1.90
N ALA A 260 -11.51 -13.78 2.60
CA ALA A 260 -12.86 -14.06 3.05
C ALA A 260 -13.84 -14.24 1.87
N LYS A 261 -13.70 -13.45 0.81
CA LYS A 261 -14.52 -13.60 -0.40
C LYS A 261 -14.21 -14.89 -1.16
N GLN A 262 -12.94 -15.27 -1.25
CA GLN A 262 -12.52 -16.50 -1.93
C GLN A 262 -12.85 -17.75 -1.14
N GLN A 263 -12.90 -17.68 0.18
CA GLN A 263 -13.22 -18.77 1.10
C GLN A 263 -14.23 -18.35 2.16
N PRO A 264 -15.51 -18.25 1.81
CA PRO A 264 -16.57 -17.82 2.75
C PRO A 264 -16.68 -18.69 4.01
N SER A 265 -16.23 -19.96 3.95
CA SER A 265 -16.22 -20.88 5.10
C SER A 265 -15.41 -20.36 6.29
N TYR A 266 -14.43 -19.47 6.05
CA TYR A 266 -13.56 -18.87 7.07
C TYR A 266 -13.83 -17.38 7.29
N SER A 267 -14.93 -16.85 6.75
CA SER A 267 -15.21 -15.41 6.79
C SER A 267 -15.34 -14.88 8.21
N ALA A 268 -15.88 -15.65 9.16
CA ALA A 268 -16.03 -15.25 10.54
C ALA A 268 -14.68 -15.03 11.25
N GLU A 269 -13.74 -15.96 11.10
CA GLU A 269 -12.40 -15.84 11.65
C GLU A 269 -11.61 -14.71 11.00
N LEU A 270 -11.74 -14.58 9.68
CA LEU A 270 -11.09 -13.51 8.91
C LEU A 270 -11.66 -12.15 9.25
N GLU A 271 -12.95 -12.02 9.53
CA GLU A 271 -13.55 -10.79 10.02
C GLU A 271 -12.97 -10.36 11.37
N LEU A 272 -12.85 -11.30 12.32
CA LEU A 272 -12.19 -11.00 13.60
C LEU A 272 -10.76 -10.50 13.40
N LYS A 273 -10.02 -11.09 12.46
CA LYS A 273 -8.66 -10.65 12.12
C LYS A 273 -8.62 -9.30 11.39
N LEU A 274 -9.60 -9.02 10.55
CA LEU A 274 -9.79 -7.72 9.93
C LEU A 274 -9.99 -6.64 11.01
N LEU A 275 -10.93 -6.85 11.93
CA LEU A 275 -11.21 -5.92 13.02
C LEU A 275 -10.00 -5.78 13.98
N GLU A 276 -9.27 -6.87 14.25
CA GLU A 276 -8.03 -6.83 15.03
C GLU A 276 -6.96 -5.98 14.35
N SER A 277 -6.77 -6.14 13.04
CA SER A 277 -5.78 -5.37 12.28
C SER A 277 -6.06 -3.87 12.32
N MET A 278 -7.33 -3.50 12.32
CA MET A 278 -7.78 -2.10 12.34
C MET A 278 -7.63 -1.42 13.71
N LYS A 279 -7.57 -2.18 14.81
CA LYS A 279 -7.32 -1.62 16.16
C LYS A 279 -5.93 -0.99 16.32
N ASN A 280 -5.00 -1.29 15.44
CA ASN A 280 -3.64 -0.75 15.51
C ASN A 280 -3.51 0.65 14.88
N TYR A 281 -4.53 1.15 14.20
CA TYR A 281 -4.51 2.51 13.67
C TYR A 281 -4.74 3.51 14.79
N GLU A 282 -3.92 4.55 14.82
CA GLU A 282 -4.13 5.70 15.70
C GLU A 282 -5.45 6.38 15.34
N LYS A 283 -6.26 6.68 16.36
CA LYS A 283 -7.58 7.27 16.14
C LYS A 283 -7.44 8.71 15.64
N LEU A 284 -7.95 8.98 14.47
CA LEU A 284 -8.08 10.34 13.96
C LEU A 284 -9.16 11.08 14.76
N PRO A 285 -8.82 12.17 15.46
CA PRO A 285 -9.77 12.92 16.27
C PRO A 285 -10.74 13.74 15.39
N GLY A 286 -11.86 14.12 15.99
CA GLY A 286 -12.89 14.93 15.32
C GLY A 286 -13.81 14.13 14.41
N ASP A 287 -14.83 14.81 13.92
CA ASP A 287 -15.87 14.20 13.10
C ASP A 287 -15.42 14.03 11.65
N THR A 288 -15.67 12.87 11.10
CA THR A 288 -15.34 12.51 9.73
C THR A 288 -16.63 12.20 8.94
N ILE A 289 -16.84 12.89 7.83
CA ILE A 289 -17.79 12.48 6.80
C ILE A 289 -17.03 11.63 5.78
N PHE A 290 -17.54 10.43 5.51
CA PHE A 290 -16.95 9.53 4.54
C PHE A 290 -18.00 9.15 3.49
N LEU A 291 -17.66 9.38 2.22
CA LEU A 291 -18.53 9.07 1.09
C LEU A 291 -17.88 8.04 0.19
N VAL A 292 -18.64 7.03 -0.20
CA VAL A 292 -18.22 5.98 -1.14
C VAL A 292 -19.09 6.02 -2.38
N ASP A 293 -18.46 6.21 -3.52
CA ASP A 293 -19.10 6.10 -4.81
C ASP A 293 -19.51 4.66 -5.09
N VAL A 294 -20.77 4.43 -5.41
CA VAL A 294 -21.35 3.14 -5.81
C VAL A 294 -21.98 3.21 -7.20
N SER A 295 -21.58 4.18 -8.01
CA SER A 295 -22.00 4.31 -9.40
C SER A 295 -21.54 3.12 -10.25
N GLY A 296 -22.15 2.95 -11.42
CA GLY A 296 -21.92 1.80 -12.29
C GLY A 296 -20.46 1.60 -12.70
N SER A 297 -19.69 2.67 -12.90
CA SER A 297 -18.25 2.61 -13.23
C SER A 297 -17.39 2.00 -12.14
N MET A 298 -17.77 2.17 -10.86
CA MET A 298 -17.05 1.59 -9.70
C MET A 298 -17.10 0.06 -9.65
N TYR A 299 -17.96 -0.59 -10.41
CA TYR A 299 -18.04 -2.06 -10.53
C TYR A 299 -17.07 -2.63 -11.59
N GLY A 300 -16.29 -1.77 -12.22
CA GLY A 300 -15.13 -2.16 -13.02
C GLY A 300 -13.92 -2.52 -12.16
N HIS A 301 -13.02 -3.33 -12.74
CA HIS A 301 -11.71 -3.59 -12.14
C HIS A 301 -10.75 -2.45 -12.48
N ALA A 302 -10.07 -1.90 -11.49
CA ALA A 302 -8.97 -0.97 -11.75
C ALA A 302 -7.83 -1.72 -12.42
N ASN A 303 -7.56 -1.41 -13.70
CA ASN A 303 -6.39 -1.81 -14.51
C ASN A 303 -5.80 -3.22 -14.21
N GLY A 304 -6.63 -4.28 -14.26
CA GLY A 304 -6.14 -5.66 -14.07
C GLY A 304 -6.08 -6.15 -12.62
N GLY A 305 -6.55 -5.35 -11.66
CA GLY A 305 -6.73 -5.79 -10.28
C GLY A 305 -7.79 -6.88 -10.14
N THR A 306 -7.69 -7.72 -9.11
CA THR A 306 -8.66 -8.78 -8.83
C THR A 306 -9.92 -8.27 -8.12
N LEU A 307 -9.86 -7.10 -7.47
CA LEU A 307 -10.99 -6.43 -6.84
C LEU A 307 -11.60 -5.38 -7.74
N MET A 308 -12.91 -5.25 -7.67
CA MET A 308 -13.62 -4.08 -8.22
C MET A 308 -13.25 -2.81 -7.43
N MET A 309 -13.35 -1.65 -8.08
CA MET A 309 -13.06 -0.38 -7.42
C MET A 309 -13.97 -0.14 -6.21
N VAL A 310 -15.26 -0.50 -6.31
CA VAL A 310 -16.21 -0.41 -5.19
C VAL A 310 -15.81 -1.30 -4.00
N GLU A 311 -15.20 -2.47 -4.24
CA GLU A 311 -14.74 -3.36 -3.17
C GLU A 311 -13.53 -2.77 -2.43
N ASN A 312 -12.61 -2.16 -3.16
CA ASN A 312 -11.49 -1.42 -2.58
C ASN A 312 -11.98 -0.22 -1.75
N ALA A 313 -12.95 0.53 -2.28
CA ALA A 313 -13.56 1.65 -1.59
C ALA A 313 -14.29 1.22 -0.32
N ALA A 314 -15.05 0.11 -0.39
CA ALA A 314 -15.77 -0.45 0.76
C ALA A 314 -14.82 -0.97 1.85
N ALA A 315 -13.72 -1.63 1.48
CA ALA A 315 -12.69 -2.05 2.42
C ALA A 315 -12.05 -0.84 3.12
N THR A 316 -11.79 0.24 2.36
CA THR A 316 -11.28 1.50 2.93
C THR A 316 -12.30 2.14 3.88
N ALA A 317 -13.59 2.11 3.54
CA ALA A 317 -14.65 2.61 4.40
C ALA A 317 -14.70 1.88 5.75
N ALA A 318 -14.51 0.56 5.74
CA ALA A 318 -14.44 -0.23 6.98
C ALA A 318 -13.23 0.20 7.85
N ILE A 319 -12.07 0.43 7.22
CA ILE A 319 -10.86 0.90 7.92
C ILE A 319 -11.07 2.31 8.50
N VAL A 320 -11.58 3.24 7.71
CA VAL A 320 -11.80 4.63 8.13
C VAL A 320 -12.79 4.68 9.29
N ARG A 321 -13.85 3.87 9.24
CA ARG A 321 -14.82 3.78 10.35
C ARG A 321 -14.16 3.37 11.67
N GLU A 322 -13.20 2.44 11.61
CA GLU A 322 -12.47 2.00 12.80
C GLU A 322 -11.36 2.96 13.22
N ALA A 323 -10.77 3.68 12.28
CA ALA A 323 -9.65 4.60 12.53
C ALA A 323 -10.10 5.99 12.98
N CYS A 324 -11.33 6.42 12.71
CA CYS A 324 -11.84 7.73 13.11
C CYS A 324 -12.62 7.66 14.43
N SER A 325 -12.56 8.73 15.22
CA SER A 325 -13.30 8.83 16.50
C SER A 325 -14.81 8.81 16.26
N HIS A 326 -15.28 9.61 15.31
CA HIS A 326 -16.67 9.65 14.91
C HIS A 326 -16.75 9.67 13.38
N THR A 327 -17.60 8.83 12.81
CA THR A 327 -17.73 8.74 11.34
C THR A 327 -19.21 8.71 10.94
N LYS A 328 -19.60 9.63 10.08
CA LYS A 328 -20.82 9.57 9.27
C LYS A 328 -20.46 9.01 7.90
N LEU A 329 -20.99 7.84 7.57
CA LEU A 329 -20.70 7.15 6.32
C LEU A 329 -21.90 7.22 5.40
N TYR A 330 -21.63 7.54 4.15
CA TYR A 330 -22.61 7.58 3.07
C TYR A 330 -22.10 6.75 1.88
N THR A 331 -23.01 6.13 1.16
CA THR A 331 -22.82 5.76 -0.26
C THR A 331 -23.52 6.76 -1.14
N PHE A 332 -23.04 6.92 -2.36
CA PHE A 332 -23.70 7.78 -3.32
C PHE A 332 -23.58 7.27 -4.76
N ASP A 333 -24.60 7.58 -5.54
CA ASP A 333 -24.65 7.50 -6.99
C ASP A 333 -25.15 8.86 -7.51
N THR A 334 -26.40 8.96 -7.96
CA THR A 334 -27.13 10.21 -8.20
C THR A 334 -27.77 10.75 -6.93
N GLN A 335 -27.82 9.96 -5.87
CA GLN A 335 -28.42 10.30 -4.58
C GLN A 335 -27.49 9.89 -3.43
N LEU A 336 -27.67 10.55 -2.29
CA LEU A 336 -26.90 10.30 -1.07
C LEU A 336 -27.67 9.35 -0.14
N HIS A 337 -27.03 8.23 0.23
CA HIS A 337 -27.61 7.22 1.11
C HIS A 337 -26.77 7.06 2.37
N GLU A 338 -27.35 7.29 3.55
CA GLU A 338 -26.66 7.09 4.81
C GLU A 338 -26.50 5.59 5.12
N VAL A 339 -25.29 5.19 5.52
CA VAL A 339 -24.99 3.84 5.96
C VAL A 339 -25.03 3.78 7.49
N PRO A 340 -25.96 2.99 8.08
CA PRO A 340 -26.11 2.92 9.54
C PRO A 340 -24.81 2.51 10.25
N ASN A 341 -24.59 3.09 11.43
CA ASN A 341 -23.39 2.83 12.25
C ASN A 341 -23.28 1.40 12.80
N SER A 342 -24.38 0.63 12.74
CA SER A 342 -24.39 -0.79 13.12
C SER A 342 -23.59 -1.68 12.18
N TYR A 343 -23.40 -1.27 10.91
CA TYR A 343 -22.59 -2.05 9.96
C TYR A 343 -21.10 -1.79 10.20
N ARG A 344 -20.34 -2.87 10.44
CA ARG A 344 -18.89 -2.85 10.64
C ARG A 344 -18.26 -4.06 9.94
N GLY A 345 -16.94 -4.03 9.73
CA GLY A 345 -16.21 -5.15 9.14
C GLY A 345 -16.77 -5.63 7.79
N MET A 346 -16.90 -6.94 7.61
CA MET A 346 -17.42 -7.54 6.37
C MET A 346 -18.88 -7.17 6.08
N PRO A 347 -19.83 -7.14 7.04
CA PRO A 347 -21.18 -6.66 6.81
C PRO A 347 -21.27 -5.23 6.27
N LEU A 348 -20.33 -4.35 6.65
CA LEU A 348 -20.25 -3.01 6.06
C LEU A 348 -19.81 -3.06 4.60
N ILE A 349 -18.80 -3.86 4.29
CA ILE A 349 -18.30 -4.03 2.92
C ILE A 349 -19.41 -4.56 2.02
N ASP A 350 -20.11 -5.61 2.45
CA ASP A 350 -21.22 -6.21 1.71
C ASP A 350 -22.37 -5.20 1.52
N LYS A 351 -22.68 -4.41 2.55
CA LYS A 351 -23.70 -3.36 2.46
C LYS A 351 -23.38 -2.31 1.41
N ILE A 352 -22.11 -1.92 1.29
CA ILE A 352 -21.65 -0.95 0.29
C ILE A 352 -21.66 -1.57 -1.10
N VAL A 353 -21.06 -2.74 -1.26
CA VAL A 353 -20.89 -3.42 -2.56
C VAL A 353 -22.24 -3.81 -3.17
N ASN A 354 -23.21 -4.20 -2.36
CA ASN A 354 -24.55 -4.58 -2.84
C ASN A 354 -25.48 -3.38 -3.12
N ASN A 355 -24.97 -2.17 -3.03
CA ASN A 355 -25.75 -0.93 -3.24
C ASN A 355 -25.43 -0.32 -4.62
N SER A 356 -25.58 -1.12 -5.67
CA SER A 356 -25.27 -0.69 -7.04
C SER A 356 -26.16 0.44 -7.50
N GLY A 357 -25.56 1.54 -7.97
CA GLY A 357 -26.21 2.71 -8.52
C GLY A 357 -25.97 2.90 -10.03
N GLY A 358 -26.56 3.94 -10.57
CA GLY A 358 -26.48 4.32 -11.99
C GLY A 358 -25.36 5.32 -12.29
N ALA A 359 -25.74 6.55 -12.64
CA ALA A 359 -24.82 7.66 -12.91
C ALA A 359 -24.25 8.25 -11.61
N THR A 360 -23.26 9.13 -11.73
CA THR A 360 -22.50 9.69 -10.61
C THR A 360 -22.74 11.16 -10.42
N ALA A 361 -23.01 11.60 -9.18
CA ALA A 361 -23.17 13.00 -8.77
C ALA A 361 -22.25 13.34 -7.58
N VAL A 362 -20.94 13.28 -7.80
CA VAL A 362 -19.91 13.44 -6.74
C VAL A 362 -20.05 14.77 -6.03
N ILE A 363 -20.16 15.87 -6.80
CA ILE A 363 -20.20 17.23 -6.25
C ILE A 363 -21.50 17.44 -5.44
N ASP A 364 -22.64 17.07 -6.02
CA ASP A 364 -23.94 17.30 -5.37
C ASP A 364 -24.08 16.48 -4.09
N CYS A 365 -23.72 15.20 -4.13
CA CYS A 365 -23.79 14.32 -2.97
C CYS A 365 -22.80 14.72 -1.87
N THR A 366 -21.60 15.16 -2.23
CA THR A 366 -20.62 15.67 -1.27
C THR A 366 -21.12 16.95 -0.60
N ASN A 367 -21.63 17.91 -1.37
CA ASN A 367 -22.17 19.16 -0.84
C ASN A 367 -23.41 18.92 0.05
N GLU A 368 -24.28 17.98 -0.35
CA GLU A 368 -25.44 17.59 0.46
C GLU A 368 -25.01 16.96 1.79
N ALA A 369 -24.01 16.07 1.80
CA ALA A 369 -23.50 15.45 3.03
C ALA A 369 -22.93 16.51 3.99
N ILE A 370 -22.15 17.46 3.47
CA ILE A 370 -21.62 18.58 4.26
C ILE A 370 -22.77 19.44 4.82
N ARG A 371 -23.77 19.77 3.99
CA ARG A 371 -24.94 20.54 4.42
C ARG A 371 -25.70 19.82 5.55
N LYS A 372 -26.06 18.55 5.37
CA LYS A 372 -26.75 17.74 6.40
C LYS A 372 -25.99 17.70 7.73
N TYR A 373 -24.66 17.61 7.66
CA TYR A 373 -23.82 17.67 8.86
C TYR A 373 -23.92 19.03 9.53
N ARG A 374 -23.78 20.13 8.80
CA ARG A 374 -23.87 21.49 9.32
C ARG A 374 -25.22 21.78 9.94
N ASP A 375 -26.32 21.41 9.25
CA ASP A 375 -27.70 21.58 9.76
C ASP A 375 -27.90 20.91 11.12
N SER A 376 -27.20 19.80 11.40
CA SER A 376 -27.29 19.05 12.66
C SER A 376 -26.24 19.44 13.71
N HIS A 377 -25.26 20.29 13.39
CA HIS A 377 -24.14 20.66 14.24
C HIS A 377 -23.94 22.18 14.35
N GLU A 378 -25.01 22.94 14.47
CA GLU A 378 -24.96 24.41 14.67
C GLU A 378 -24.07 25.12 13.61
N GLU A 379 -24.24 24.77 12.34
CA GLU A 379 -23.48 25.33 11.21
C GLU A 379 -21.95 25.06 11.26
N LYS A 380 -21.48 24.18 12.15
CA LYS A 380 -20.07 23.77 12.20
C LYS A 380 -19.72 22.83 11.05
N TYR A 381 -18.47 22.85 10.64
CA TYR A 381 -17.94 21.91 9.65
C TYR A 381 -17.32 20.69 10.33
N PRO A 382 -17.34 19.49 9.68
CA PRO A 382 -16.63 18.33 10.17
C PRO A 382 -15.12 18.58 10.15
N ALA A 383 -14.36 17.86 10.96
CA ALA A 383 -12.90 17.93 10.92
C ALA A 383 -12.37 17.51 9.55
N ARG A 384 -12.98 16.48 8.94
CA ARG A 384 -12.61 16.02 7.60
C ARG A 384 -13.78 15.48 6.80
N VAL A 385 -13.64 15.58 5.47
CA VAL A 385 -14.52 14.96 4.47
C VAL A 385 -13.65 14.09 3.57
N ILE A 386 -13.93 12.81 3.48
CA ILE A 386 -13.21 11.86 2.63
C ILE A 386 -14.20 11.31 1.59
N VAL A 387 -13.86 11.44 0.32
CA VAL A 387 -14.67 10.95 -0.80
C VAL A 387 -13.84 9.97 -1.60
N ILE A 388 -14.33 8.75 -1.80
CA ILE A 388 -13.70 7.78 -2.70
C ILE A 388 -14.58 7.60 -3.93
N THR A 389 -14.01 7.83 -5.10
CA THR A 389 -14.70 7.81 -6.40
C THR A 389 -13.72 7.51 -7.53
N ASP A 390 -14.20 7.13 -8.69
CA ASP A 390 -13.43 7.13 -9.94
C ASP A 390 -13.45 8.49 -10.67
N GLU A 391 -14.06 9.51 -10.04
CA GLU A 391 -14.26 10.87 -10.56
C GLU A 391 -15.03 10.94 -11.89
N GLY A 392 -15.86 9.96 -12.19
CA GLY A 392 -16.78 9.97 -13.32
C GLY A 392 -17.99 10.88 -13.06
N GLU A 393 -17.79 12.20 -13.05
CA GLU A 393 -18.88 13.16 -12.77
C GLU A 393 -19.80 13.37 -13.99
N ASN A 394 -21.08 13.08 -13.86
CA ASN A 394 -22.05 13.17 -14.95
C ASN A 394 -23.10 14.27 -14.81
N SER A 395 -23.21 14.96 -13.66
CA SER A 395 -24.40 15.80 -13.37
C SER A 395 -24.13 17.24 -12.99
N SER A 396 -22.90 17.68 -12.79
CA SER A 396 -22.61 18.97 -12.14
C SER A 396 -22.22 20.10 -13.11
N TYR A 397 -23.03 20.37 -14.12
CA TYR A 397 -22.80 21.54 -14.96
C TYR A 397 -22.72 22.82 -14.12
N GLY A 398 -21.50 23.38 -13.99
CA GLY A 398 -21.25 24.66 -13.32
C GLY A 398 -21.28 24.65 -11.79
N ARG A 399 -21.44 23.51 -11.14
CA ARG A 399 -21.37 23.38 -9.68
C ARG A 399 -19.93 23.10 -9.23
N THR A 400 -19.61 23.53 -8.01
CA THR A 400 -18.30 23.31 -7.39
C THR A 400 -18.47 22.70 -6.02
N LEU A 401 -17.45 21.99 -5.55
CA LEU A 401 -17.41 21.50 -4.19
C LEU A 401 -17.45 22.66 -3.18
N THR A 402 -18.14 22.42 -2.06
CA THR A 402 -18.16 23.36 -0.94
C THR A 402 -16.75 23.64 -0.45
N SER A 403 -16.41 24.93 -0.37
CA SER A 403 -15.15 25.39 0.24
C SER A 403 -15.13 25.06 1.73
N LEU A 404 -14.08 24.39 2.19
CA LEU A 404 -13.89 24.03 3.57
C LEU A 404 -13.08 25.11 4.31
N PRO A 405 -13.43 25.45 5.56
CA PRO A 405 -12.65 26.39 6.37
C PRO A 405 -11.27 25.80 6.74
N LYS A 406 -10.32 26.63 7.19
CA LYS A 406 -8.93 26.25 7.48
C LYS A 406 -8.75 25.07 8.45
N LYS A 407 -9.75 24.82 9.31
CA LYS A 407 -9.73 23.72 10.30
C LYS A 407 -10.41 22.45 9.83
N SER A 408 -10.93 22.43 8.61
CA SER A 408 -11.58 21.28 7.99
C SER A 408 -10.79 20.86 6.76
N HIS A 409 -10.61 19.57 6.57
CA HIS A 409 -9.84 19.00 5.47
C HIS A 409 -10.72 18.14 4.57
N GLY A 410 -10.61 18.34 3.26
CA GLY A 410 -11.26 17.51 2.24
C GLY A 410 -10.24 16.63 1.55
N TYR A 411 -10.57 15.36 1.37
CA TYR A 411 -9.75 14.39 0.65
C TYR A 411 -10.60 13.76 -0.46
N MET A 412 -10.21 13.99 -1.70
CA MET A 412 -10.79 13.34 -2.87
C MET A 412 -9.85 12.22 -3.30
N VAL A 413 -10.30 10.98 -3.14
CA VAL A 413 -9.52 9.77 -3.41
C VAL A 413 -10.00 9.17 -4.72
N ASN A 414 -9.19 9.31 -5.77
CA ASN A 414 -9.47 8.75 -7.08
C ASN A 414 -8.90 7.34 -7.19
N VAL A 415 -9.78 6.34 -7.31
CA VAL A 415 -9.39 4.93 -7.41
C VAL A 415 -9.18 4.43 -8.85
N ALA A 416 -9.53 5.23 -9.85
CA ALA A 416 -9.42 4.85 -11.27
C ALA A 416 -8.22 5.44 -11.99
N SER A 417 -7.43 6.31 -11.34
CA SER A 417 -6.31 7.05 -11.97
C SER A 417 -6.72 7.94 -13.16
N ASN A 418 -7.98 8.36 -13.20
CA ASN A 418 -8.46 9.27 -14.21
C ASN A 418 -7.79 10.65 -14.08
N SER A 419 -7.57 11.33 -15.19
CA SER A 419 -6.91 12.64 -15.23
C SER A 419 -7.81 13.81 -14.79
N ASN A 420 -9.11 13.58 -14.63
CA ASN A 420 -10.09 14.60 -14.28
C ASN A 420 -10.24 14.67 -12.77
N SER A 421 -10.08 15.86 -12.21
CA SER A 421 -10.29 16.09 -10.79
C SER A 421 -11.54 16.92 -10.56
N VAL A 422 -12.48 16.38 -9.79
CA VAL A 422 -13.71 17.06 -9.34
C VAL A 422 -13.38 18.28 -8.47
N THR A 423 -12.18 18.32 -7.89
CA THR A 423 -11.69 19.45 -7.11
C THR A 423 -11.07 20.55 -7.97
N TYR A 424 -11.05 20.37 -9.30
CA TYR A 424 -10.52 21.40 -10.20
C TYR A 424 -11.29 22.71 -10.04
N GLY A 425 -10.54 23.79 -9.76
CA GLY A 425 -11.16 25.12 -9.53
C GLY A 425 -11.64 25.39 -8.10
N VAL A 426 -11.57 24.44 -7.17
CA VAL A 426 -11.86 24.64 -5.75
C VAL A 426 -10.64 25.22 -5.03
N HIS A 427 -10.82 26.42 -4.46
CA HIS A 427 -9.73 27.19 -3.81
C HIS A 427 -9.62 26.96 -2.30
N SER A 428 -9.96 25.78 -1.79
CA SER A 428 -10.01 25.54 -0.34
C SER A 428 -9.35 24.21 0.02
N ASN A 429 -9.36 23.87 1.29
CA ASN A 429 -8.67 22.72 1.91
C ASN A 429 -9.07 21.34 1.37
N TRP A 430 -9.14 21.19 0.04
CA TRP A 430 -9.32 19.93 -0.64
C TRP A 430 -7.99 19.40 -1.18
N THR A 431 -7.71 18.15 -0.88
CA THR A 431 -6.51 17.41 -1.30
C THR A 431 -6.92 16.26 -2.20
N ASN A 432 -6.38 16.25 -3.42
CA ASN A 432 -6.55 15.12 -4.34
C ASN A 432 -5.52 14.04 -4.03
N ILE A 433 -5.98 12.81 -3.90
CA ILE A 433 -5.15 11.62 -3.74
C ILE A 433 -5.50 10.68 -4.89
N SER A 434 -4.54 10.44 -5.79
CA SER A 434 -4.70 9.47 -6.86
C SER A 434 -4.22 8.12 -6.38
N GLY A 435 -5.12 7.14 -6.42
CA GLY A 435 -4.82 5.78 -6.05
C GLY A 435 -5.35 5.35 -4.69
N TRP A 436 -5.17 4.07 -4.40
CA TRP A 436 -5.67 3.44 -3.20
C TRP A 436 -4.55 2.74 -2.43
N SER A 437 -4.45 3.05 -1.13
CA SER A 437 -3.53 2.39 -0.20
C SER A 437 -4.07 2.54 1.23
N THR A 438 -3.86 1.55 2.07
CA THR A 438 -4.11 1.67 3.51
C THR A 438 -3.25 2.74 4.18
N SER A 439 -2.15 3.14 3.54
CA SER A 439 -1.29 4.25 3.97
C SER A 439 -1.98 5.62 3.88
N ILE A 440 -3.17 5.69 3.28
CA ILE A 440 -3.96 6.94 3.19
C ILE A 440 -4.28 7.51 4.57
N LEU A 441 -4.54 6.65 5.56
CA LEU A 441 -4.79 7.10 6.94
C LEU A 441 -3.54 7.72 7.58
N ASN A 442 -2.37 7.09 7.36
CA ASN A 442 -1.11 7.64 7.82
C ASN A 442 -0.80 8.98 7.15
N TYR A 443 -1.14 9.09 5.85
CA TYR A 443 -1.02 10.37 5.15
C TYR A 443 -1.94 11.43 5.75
N ILE A 444 -3.23 11.10 5.99
CA ILE A 444 -4.21 12.02 6.59
C ILE A 444 -3.75 12.48 7.97
N SER A 445 -3.36 11.54 8.85
CA SER A 445 -2.83 11.85 10.18
C SER A 445 -1.66 12.83 10.10
N ALA A 446 -0.73 12.55 9.23
CA ALA A 446 0.44 13.40 9.07
C ALA A 446 0.14 14.75 8.39
N ALA A 447 -0.82 14.83 7.45
CA ALA A 447 -1.23 16.07 6.81
C ALA A 447 -1.99 17.00 7.76
N GLU A 448 -2.70 16.43 8.72
CA GLU A 448 -3.43 17.17 9.76
C GLU A 448 -2.55 17.49 11.00
N ASN A 449 -1.27 17.09 11.00
CA ASN A 449 -0.33 17.24 12.13
C ASN A 449 -0.83 16.61 13.44
N LEU A 450 -1.40 15.41 13.35
CA LEU A 450 -1.93 14.62 14.47
C LEU A 450 -0.89 13.64 15.03
#